data_8d22d8a043b4d2446a4d38b5d6bcbd26
#
_entry.id   8d22d8a043b4d2446a4d38b5d6bcbd26
#
_cell.length_a   1.000
_cell.length_b   1.000
_cell.length_c   1.000
_cell.angle_alpha   90.00
_cell.angle_beta   90.00
_cell.angle_gamma   90.00
#
_symmetry.space_group_name_H-M   'P 1'
#
loop_
_entity.id
_entity.type
_entity.pdbx_description
1 polymer ?
#
loop_
_entity_poly.entity_id
_entity_poly.type
_entity_poly.pdbx_seq_one_letter_code
_entity_poly.pdbx_strand_id
1 'polypeptide(L)'
;EENICLKTHINLKKTYNDLVTIIVPRHIKRCIEISDLCNKYNLSSQILNDKELIKNEREIIIINSFGALSKFYNYSKSVFIGKSMIKKLKKVGGQNPIEAAKLRCKIYHGPYVYNFKEIYDLLKTYDISEEVNDEKELYEKLSRDLKKSEDDGDKTANIIKNMGQKILDE
;
A
#
# COMPACT_ATOMS: atom_id res chain seq x y z
N GLU A 1 -9.34 3.34 -7.63
CA GLU A 1 -8.05 2.66 -7.37
C GLU A 1 -8.26 1.29 -6.74
N GLU A 2 -9.25 1.11 -5.88
CA GLU A 2 -9.55 -0.17 -5.23
C GLU A 2 -9.79 -1.30 -6.24
N ASN A 3 -10.44 -1.02 -7.37
CA ASN A 3 -10.58 -1.99 -8.46
C ASN A 3 -9.25 -2.54 -8.95
N ILE A 4 -8.24 -1.69 -9.09
CA ILE A 4 -6.89 -2.09 -9.52
C ILE A 4 -6.29 -3.01 -8.47
N CYS A 5 -6.37 -2.62 -7.19
CA CYS A 5 -5.83 -3.41 -6.08
C CYS A 5 -6.51 -4.79 -5.98
N LEU A 6 -7.84 -4.86 -6.11
CA LEU A 6 -8.57 -6.13 -6.04
C LEU A 6 -8.26 -7.06 -7.22
N LYS A 7 -8.16 -6.53 -8.42
CA LYS A 7 -7.76 -7.33 -9.59
C LYS A 7 -6.31 -7.81 -9.48
N THR A 8 -5.42 -6.96 -8.98
CA THR A 8 -4.04 -7.34 -8.69
C THR A 8 -4.00 -8.47 -7.65
N HIS A 9 -4.81 -8.37 -6.57
CA HIS A 9 -4.96 -9.42 -5.59
C HIS A 9 -5.40 -10.75 -6.23
N ILE A 10 -6.44 -10.73 -7.04
CA ILE A 10 -6.94 -11.94 -7.73
C ILE A 10 -5.84 -12.62 -8.55
N ASN A 11 -5.02 -11.83 -9.25
CA ASN A 11 -3.93 -12.36 -10.05
C ASN A 11 -2.79 -12.92 -9.20
N LEU A 12 -2.41 -12.22 -8.12
CA LEU A 12 -1.39 -12.69 -7.19
C LEU A 12 -1.83 -13.95 -6.44
N LYS A 13 -3.10 -14.05 -6.07
CA LYS A 13 -3.67 -15.19 -5.34
C LYS A 13 -3.56 -16.51 -6.10
N LYS A 14 -3.45 -16.48 -7.44
CA LYS A 14 -3.21 -17.67 -8.26
C LYS A 14 -1.86 -18.35 -7.96
N THR A 15 -0.90 -17.58 -7.47
CA THR A 15 0.45 -18.07 -7.12
C THR A 15 0.69 -18.12 -5.61
N TYR A 16 0.08 -17.19 -4.87
CA TYR A 16 0.27 -17.03 -3.42
C TYR A 16 -1.07 -17.26 -2.70
N ASN A 17 -1.38 -18.53 -2.41
CA ASN A 17 -2.68 -18.95 -1.86
C ASN A 17 -3.02 -18.35 -0.49
N ASP A 18 -2.02 -17.98 0.30
CA ASP A 18 -2.13 -17.40 1.63
C ASP A 18 -2.09 -15.85 1.63
N LEU A 19 -2.04 -15.25 0.44
CA LEU A 19 -2.02 -13.79 0.30
C LEU A 19 -3.26 -13.15 0.92
N VAL A 20 -3.05 -12.16 1.75
CA VAL A 20 -4.08 -11.27 2.30
C VAL A 20 -3.77 -9.84 1.86
N THR A 21 -4.81 -9.13 1.40
CA THR A 21 -4.70 -7.70 1.09
C THR A 21 -5.43 -6.88 2.13
N ILE A 22 -4.74 -5.90 2.70
CA ILE A 22 -5.30 -4.97 3.68
C ILE A 22 -5.61 -3.66 2.97
N ILE A 23 -6.85 -3.21 3.05
CA ILE A 23 -7.31 -1.93 2.49
C ILE A 23 -7.63 -0.98 3.64
N VAL A 24 -6.94 0.16 3.68
CA VAL A 24 -7.18 1.22 4.67
C VAL A 24 -7.75 2.42 3.93
N PRO A 25 -9.08 2.58 3.86
CA PRO A 25 -9.69 3.69 3.17
C PRO A 25 -9.48 4.99 3.97
N ARG A 26 -9.19 6.09 3.28
CA ARG A 26 -9.06 7.40 3.93
C ARG A 26 -10.35 7.83 4.64
N HIS A 27 -11.49 7.45 4.09
CA HIS A 27 -12.82 7.73 4.65
C HIS A 27 -13.49 6.41 5.01
N ILE A 28 -13.70 6.17 6.29
CA ILE A 28 -14.32 4.93 6.81
C ILE A 28 -15.72 4.66 6.22
N LYS A 29 -16.43 5.71 5.80
CA LYS A 29 -17.73 5.58 5.09
C LYS A 29 -17.62 4.73 3.82
N ARG A 30 -16.44 4.58 3.24
CA ARG A 30 -16.21 3.76 2.04
C ARG A 30 -16.03 2.27 2.31
N CYS A 31 -15.93 1.85 3.57
CA CYS A 31 -15.74 0.44 3.90
C CYS A 31 -16.83 -0.45 3.32
N ILE A 32 -18.10 -0.01 3.37
CA ILE A 32 -19.23 -0.76 2.83
C ILE A 32 -19.12 -0.86 1.30
N GLU A 33 -18.86 0.25 0.60
CA GLU A 33 -18.70 0.27 -0.86
C GLU A 33 -17.56 -0.66 -1.32
N ILE A 34 -16.45 -0.70 -0.56
CA ILE A 34 -15.31 -1.57 -0.86
C ILE A 34 -15.69 -3.03 -0.60
N SER A 35 -16.43 -3.32 0.47
CA SER A 35 -16.94 -4.67 0.75
C SER A 35 -17.89 -5.15 -0.35
N ASP A 36 -18.79 -4.30 -0.82
CA ASP A 36 -19.67 -4.61 -1.94
C ASP A 36 -18.89 -4.87 -3.23
N LEU A 37 -17.80 -4.13 -3.43
CA LEU A 37 -16.91 -4.36 -4.56
C LEU A 37 -16.19 -5.72 -4.44
N CYS A 38 -15.76 -6.11 -3.25
CA CYS A 38 -15.20 -7.43 -3.01
C CYS A 38 -16.21 -8.54 -3.34
N ASN A 39 -17.47 -8.37 -2.92
CA ASN A 39 -18.54 -9.33 -3.23
C ASN A 39 -18.74 -9.49 -4.74
N LYS A 40 -18.68 -8.40 -5.53
CA LYS A 40 -18.78 -8.45 -7.00
C LYS A 40 -17.64 -9.26 -7.65
N TYR A 41 -16.50 -9.34 -7.00
CA TYR A 41 -15.35 -10.14 -7.43
C TYR A 41 -15.30 -11.53 -6.79
N ASN A 42 -16.31 -11.92 -6.02
CA ASN A 42 -16.37 -13.17 -5.24
C ASN A 42 -15.18 -13.32 -4.27
N LEU A 43 -14.69 -12.21 -3.72
CA LEU A 43 -13.62 -12.20 -2.74
C LEU A 43 -14.19 -12.21 -1.31
N SER A 44 -13.64 -13.07 -0.46
CA SER A 44 -13.99 -13.10 0.95
C SER A 44 -13.40 -11.87 1.66
N SER A 45 -14.24 -10.99 2.19
CA SER A 45 -13.80 -9.78 2.86
C SER A 45 -14.30 -9.67 4.30
N GLN A 46 -13.60 -8.88 5.11
CA GLN A 46 -14.02 -8.50 6.45
C GLN A 46 -13.79 -7.00 6.64
N ILE A 47 -14.82 -6.29 7.07
CA ILE A 47 -14.66 -4.95 7.65
C ILE A 47 -14.21 -5.15 9.10
N LEU A 48 -13.01 -4.69 9.40
CA LEU A 48 -12.38 -4.86 10.72
C LEU A 48 -12.57 -3.59 11.54
N ASN A 49 -13.34 -3.68 12.61
CA ASN A 49 -13.53 -2.62 13.59
C ASN A 49 -12.46 -2.69 14.69
N ASP A 50 -12.36 -1.63 15.51
CA ASP A 50 -11.46 -1.62 16.66
C ASP A 50 -11.72 -2.81 17.58
N LYS A 51 -10.63 -3.46 18.04
CA LYS A 51 -10.64 -4.63 18.93
C LYS A 51 -11.25 -5.91 18.35
N GLU A 52 -11.66 -5.92 17.09
CA GLU A 52 -12.07 -7.16 16.43
C GLU A 52 -10.85 -7.99 16.01
N LEU A 53 -11.03 -9.31 15.99
CA LEU A 53 -10.04 -10.23 15.47
C LEU A 53 -10.28 -10.48 13.97
N ILE A 54 -9.19 -10.65 13.24
CA ILE A 54 -9.25 -11.10 11.86
C ILE A 54 -9.74 -12.54 11.84
N LYS A 55 -10.83 -12.79 11.12
CA LYS A 55 -11.37 -14.13 10.92
C LYS A 55 -10.51 -14.91 9.93
N ASN A 56 -10.36 -16.21 10.17
CA ASN A 56 -9.68 -17.09 9.25
C ASN A 56 -10.31 -17.05 7.85
N GLU A 57 -9.51 -17.36 6.83
CA GLU A 57 -9.95 -17.47 5.43
C GLU A 57 -10.44 -16.16 4.78
N ARG A 58 -10.14 -15.00 5.37
CA ARG A 58 -10.42 -13.70 4.74
C ARG A 58 -9.25 -13.28 3.87
N GLU A 59 -9.58 -12.94 2.62
CA GLU A 59 -8.60 -12.51 1.62
C GLU A 59 -8.40 -11.01 1.63
N ILE A 60 -9.46 -10.26 1.94
CA ILE A 60 -9.44 -8.79 1.98
C ILE A 60 -9.87 -8.33 3.36
N ILE A 61 -9.02 -7.57 4.02
CA ILE A 61 -9.32 -6.94 5.30
C ILE A 61 -9.48 -5.44 5.07
N ILE A 62 -10.67 -4.92 5.37
CA ILE A 62 -11.00 -3.50 5.19
C ILE A 62 -11.02 -2.86 6.57
N ILE A 63 -10.11 -1.91 6.80
CA ILE A 63 -9.94 -1.30 8.11
C ILE A 63 -10.95 -0.17 8.33
N ASN A 64 -11.78 -0.32 9.37
CA ASN A 64 -12.79 0.65 9.78
C ASN A 64 -12.39 1.35 11.09
N SER A 65 -11.17 1.88 11.14
CA SER A 65 -10.70 2.63 12.29
C SER A 65 -9.70 3.71 11.88
N PHE A 66 -9.63 4.77 12.67
CA PHE A 66 -8.64 5.84 12.48
C PHE A 66 -7.32 5.51 13.19
N GLY A 67 -6.21 5.94 12.60
CA GLY A 67 -4.89 5.82 13.22
C GLY A 67 -4.29 4.41 13.26
N ALA A 68 -4.94 3.43 12.62
CA ALA A 68 -4.46 2.04 12.61
C ALA A 68 -3.40 1.76 11.54
N LEU A 69 -3.13 2.71 10.63
CA LEU A 69 -2.34 2.49 9.42
C LEU A 69 -0.92 1.99 9.73
N SER A 70 -0.24 2.62 10.68
CA SER A 70 1.13 2.22 11.08
C SER A 70 1.23 0.79 11.58
N LYS A 71 0.20 0.30 12.27
CA LYS A 71 0.18 -1.10 12.74
C LYS A 71 0.25 -2.08 11.59
N PHE A 72 -0.44 -1.78 10.48
CA PHE A 72 -0.47 -2.68 9.31
C PHE A 72 0.78 -2.56 8.45
N TYR A 73 1.42 -1.41 8.39
CA TYR A 73 2.69 -1.27 7.69
C TYR A 73 3.78 -2.19 8.23
N ASN A 74 3.83 -2.44 9.54
CA ASN A 74 4.79 -3.36 10.16
C ASN A 74 4.68 -4.81 9.66
N TYR A 75 3.52 -5.19 9.13
CA TYR A 75 3.26 -6.54 8.61
C TYR A 75 3.23 -6.59 7.09
N SER A 76 3.42 -5.46 6.41
CA SER A 76 3.32 -5.35 4.97
C SER A 76 4.69 -5.32 4.32
N LYS A 77 4.95 -6.19 3.36
CA LYS A 77 6.18 -6.14 2.54
C LYS A 77 6.15 -4.95 1.59
N SER A 78 5.01 -4.76 0.93
CA SER A 78 4.80 -3.71 -0.06
C SER A 78 3.46 -3.03 0.17
N VAL A 79 3.39 -1.75 -0.14
CA VAL A 79 2.18 -0.96 -0.04
C VAL A 79 1.94 -0.18 -1.34
N PHE A 80 0.68 -0.10 -1.75
CA PHE A 80 0.24 0.82 -2.78
C PHE A 80 -0.42 2.03 -2.12
N ILE A 81 0.12 3.22 -2.37
CA ILE A 81 -0.42 4.47 -1.82
C ILE A 81 -1.35 5.11 -2.86
N GLY A 82 -2.63 5.11 -2.55
CA GLY A 82 -3.69 5.62 -3.40
C GLY A 82 -3.75 7.14 -3.51
N LYS A 83 -4.82 7.66 -4.15
CA LYS A 83 -4.98 9.06 -4.58
C LYS A 83 -3.87 9.47 -5.55
N SER A 84 -3.33 8.52 -6.29
CA SER A 84 -2.14 8.70 -7.13
C SER A 84 -2.34 8.27 -8.59
N MET A 85 -3.42 7.53 -8.91
CA MET A 85 -3.72 7.07 -10.27
C MET A 85 -4.90 7.81 -10.92
N ILE A 86 -5.59 8.66 -10.19
CA ILE A 86 -6.79 9.35 -10.68
C ILE A 86 -6.39 10.63 -11.42
N LYS A 87 -6.49 10.63 -12.74
CA LYS A 87 -6.09 11.75 -13.60
C LYS A 87 -6.73 13.10 -13.21
N LYS A 88 -7.97 13.08 -12.73
CA LYS A 88 -8.67 14.30 -12.26
C LYS A 88 -7.98 14.94 -11.04
N LEU A 89 -7.18 14.19 -10.31
CA LEU A 89 -6.49 14.62 -9.10
C LEU A 89 -5.02 14.99 -9.34
N LYS A 90 -4.57 15.12 -10.60
CA LYS A 90 -3.15 15.32 -10.94
C LYS A 90 -2.48 16.51 -10.22
N LYS A 91 -3.25 17.55 -9.87
CA LYS A 91 -2.75 18.76 -9.17
C LYS A 91 -2.93 18.72 -7.65
N VAL A 92 -3.57 17.67 -7.11
CA VAL A 92 -3.87 17.51 -5.68
C VAL A 92 -3.69 16.06 -5.23
N GLY A 93 -3.14 15.23 -6.10
CA GLY A 93 -2.92 13.81 -5.85
C GLY A 93 -1.76 13.55 -4.90
N GLY A 94 -1.65 12.29 -4.51
CA GLY A 94 -0.66 11.79 -3.58
C GLY A 94 -1.09 11.88 -2.12
N GLN A 95 -0.62 10.91 -1.35
CA GLN A 95 -0.69 10.88 0.10
C GLN A 95 0.74 10.74 0.64
N ASN A 96 0.92 11.08 1.92
CA ASN A 96 2.24 11.09 2.54
C ASN A 96 2.85 9.68 2.61
N PRO A 97 4.00 9.40 1.98
CA PRO A 97 4.63 8.09 1.99
C PRO A 97 5.59 7.87 3.18
N ILE A 98 5.87 8.90 3.98
CA ILE A 98 6.94 8.87 4.99
C ILE A 98 6.71 7.76 6.02
N GLU A 99 5.47 7.56 6.47
CA GLU A 99 5.18 6.56 7.49
C GLU A 99 5.43 5.14 6.97
N ALA A 100 5.00 4.83 5.75
CA ALA A 100 5.28 3.55 5.10
C ALA A 100 6.78 3.34 4.90
N ALA A 101 7.49 4.40 4.47
CA ALA A 101 8.93 4.37 4.29
C ALA A 101 9.66 4.11 5.62
N LYS A 102 9.31 4.80 6.71
CA LYS A 102 9.88 4.59 8.04
C LYS A 102 9.70 3.16 8.55
N LEU A 103 8.62 2.50 8.16
CA LEU A 103 8.31 1.12 8.52
C LEU A 103 8.80 0.10 7.48
N ARG A 104 9.71 0.52 6.60
CA ARG A 104 10.45 -0.33 5.65
C ARG A 104 9.60 -0.98 4.57
N CYS A 105 8.42 -0.44 4.28
CA CYS A 105 7.64 -0.92 3.18
C CYS A 105 8.25 -0.49 1.84
N LYS A 106 8.28 -1.39 0.85
CA LYS A 106 8.41 -0.99 -0.55
C LYS A 106 7.12 -0.29 -0.96
N ILE A 107 7.24 0.89 -1.58
CA ILE A 107 6.11 1.77 -1.86
C ILE A 107 5.84 1.81 -3.36
N TYR A 108 4.59 1.56 -3.73
CA TYR A 108 4.09 1.75 -5.09
C TYR A 108 3.06 2.87 -5.11
N HIS A 109 3.06 3.67 -6.16
CA HIS A 109 2.14 4.79 -6.34
C HIS A 109 1.88 5.04 -7.82
N GLY A 110 0.78 5.69 -8.15
CA GLY A 110 0.51 6.17 -9.50
C GLY A 110 1.28 7.45 -9.83
N PRO A 111 1.15 7.98 -11.06
CA PRO A 111 1.91 9.15 -11.54
C PRO A 111 1.49 10.48 -10.90
N TYR A 112 0.37 10.52 -10.18
CA TYR A 112 -0.21 11.77 -9.68
C TYR A 112 0.05 11.97 -8.19
N VAL A 113 1.26 12.38 -7.82
CA VAL A 113 1.71 12.56 -6.43
C VAL A 113 2.10 14.01 -6.12
N TYR A 114 1.45 14.97 -6.75
CA TYR A 114 1.78 16.39 -6.73
C TYR A 114 2.06 16.95 -5.32
N ASN A 115 1.22 16.61 -4.33
CA ASN A 115 1.36 17.13 -2.96
C ASN A 115 2.63 16.66 -2.23
N PHE A 116 3.25 15.58 -2.70
CA PHE A 116 4.41 14.95 -2.08
C PHE A 116 5.49 14.59 -3.10
N LYS A 117 5.49 15.29 -4.25
CA LYS A 117 6.36 14.94 -5.39
C LYS A 117 7.84 14.85 -4.98
N GLU A 118 8.34 15.84 -4.26
CA GLU A 118 9.75 15.88 -3.83
C GLU A 118 10.11 14.69 -2.94
N ILE A 119 9.19 14.29 -2.06
CA ILE A 119 9.38 13.13 -1.18
C ILE A 119 9.40 11.84 -2.00
N TYR A 120 8.48 11.66 -2.94
CA TYR A 120 8.48 10.48 -3.80
C TYR A 120 9.71 10.42 -4.70
N ASP A 121 10.15 11.56 -5.26
CA ASP A 121 11.37 11.64 -6.05
C ASP A 121 12.60 11.24 -5.21
N LEU A 122 12.68 11.70 -3.96
CA LEU A 122 13.74 11.32 -3.04
C LEU A 122 13.70 9.82 -2.70
N LEU A 123 12.53 9.28 -2.34
CA LEU A 123 12.38 7.85 -2.03
C LEU A 123 12.71 6.96 -3.24
N LYS A 124 12.46 7.44 -4.45
CA LYS A 124 12.81 6.75 -5.69
C LYS A 124 14.33 6.64 -5.88
N THR A 125 15.11 7.66 -5.51
CA THR A 125 16.59 7.60 -5.61
C THR A 125 17.19 6.53 -4.72
N TYR A 126 16.48 6.13 -3.65
CA TYR A 126 16.87 5.04 -2.73
C TYR A 126 16.18 3.71 -3.02
N ASP A 127 15.49 3.58 -4.15
CA ASP A 127 14.72 2.39 -4.51
C ASP A 127 13.64 1.98 -3.48
N ILE A 128 13.15 2.95 -2.69
CA ILE A 128 12.08 2.74 -1.70
C ILE A 128 10.70 2.89 -2.36
N SER A 129 10.55 3.82 -3.30
CA SER A 129 9.30 4.01 -4.04
C SER A 129 9.46 3.77 -5.54
N GLU A 130 8.40 3.27 -6.16
CA GLU A 130 8.30 3.10 -7.61
C GLU A 130 6.92 3.52 -8.11
N GLU A 131 6.91 4.20 -9.26
CA GLU A 131 5.69 4.55 -9.98
C GLU A 131 5.13 3.34 -10.73
N VAL A 132 3.82 3.21 -10.74
CA VAL A 132 3.06 2.24 -11.54
C VAL A 132 1.95 2.96 -12.30
N ASN A 133 1.72 2.57 -13.54
CA ASN A 133 0.76 3.23 -14.41
C ASN A 133 -0.57 2.46 -14.54
N ASP A 134 -0.55 1.18 -14.27
CA ASP A 134 -1.71 0.31 -14.40
C ASP A 134 -1.65 -0.92 -13.48
N GLU A 135 -2.69 -1.75 -13.58
CA GLU A 135 -2.84 -3.00 -12.85
C GLU A 135 -1.72 -4.00 -13.16
N LYS A 136 -1.29 -4.07 -14.42
CA LYS A 136 -0.28 -5.04 -14.85
C LYS A 136 1.08 -4.73 -14.23
N GLU A 137 1.50 -3.46 -14.27
CA GLU A 137 2.74 -3.02 -13.65
C GLU A 137 2.70 -3.24 -12.13
N LEU A 138 1.57 -2.93 -11.47
CA LEU A 138 1.42 -3.18 -10.04
C LEU A 138 1.55 -4.67 -9.72
N TYR A 139 0.90 -5.54 -10.49
CA TYR A 139 1.01 -6.99 -10.33
C TYR A 139 2.45 -7.49 -10.49
N GLU A 140 3.15 -7.07 -11.54
CA GLU A 140 4.52 -7.50 -11.83
C GLU A 140 5.47 -7.11 -10.69
N LYS A 141 5.35 -5.88 -10.20
CA LYS A 141 6.20 -5.36 -9.13
C LYS A 141 5.90 -6.03 -7.78
N LEU A 142 4.65 -6.19 -7.41
CA LEU A 142 4.28 -6.91 -6.18
C LEU A 142 4.68 -8.39 -6.25
N SER A 143 4.51 -9.04 -7.41
CA SER A 143 4.94 -10.43 -7.61
C SER A 143 6.46 -10.56 -7.43
N ARG A 144 7.24 -9.59 -7.89
CA ARG A 144 8.70 -9.54 -7.68
C ARG A 144 9.05 -9.48 -6.18
N ASP A 145 8.36 -8.62 -5.43
CA ASP A 145 8.64 -8.43 -4.00
C ASP A 145 8.25 -9.65 -3.16
N LEU A 146 7.14 -10.30 -3.50
CA LEU A 146 6.71 -11.53 -2.82
C LEU A 146 7.68 -12.70 -3.02
N LYS A 147 8.48 -12.67 -4.09
CA LYS A 147 9.53 -13.69 -4.35
C LYS A 147 10.84 -13.42 -3.61
N LYS A 148 11.09 -12.18 -3.17
CA LYS A 148 12.33 -11.83 -2.45
C LYS A 148 12.31 -12.42 -1.05
N SER A 149 13.47 -12.92 -0.59
CA SER A 149 13.67 -13.31 0.80
C SER A 149 13.76 -12.08 1.72
N GLU A 150 13.56 -12.25 3.03
CA GLU A 150 13.46 -11.17 4.02
C GLU A 150 14.77 -10.37 4.26
N ASP A 151 15.88 -10.76 3.65
CA ASP A 151 17.22 -10.19 3.90
C ASP A 151 17.43 -8.72 3.46
N ASP A 152 16.53 -8.15 2.66
CA ASP A 152 16.67 -6.77 2.16
C ASP A 152 16.14 -5.69 3.13
N GLY A 153 15.49 -6.06 4.23
CA GLY A 153 14.86 -5.11 5.16
C GLY A 153 15.83 -4.20 5.92
N ASP A 154 17.02 -4.67 6.23
CA ASP A 154 18.01 -3.90 7.04
C ASP A 154 18.67 -2.74 6.27
N LYS A 155 18.82 -2.87 4.95
CA LYS A 155 19.36 -1.78 4.11
C LYS A 155 18.43 -0.57 4.08
N THR A 156 17.13 -0.82 3.95
CA THR A 156 16.10 0.23 3.90
C THR A 156 16.02 1.03 5.20
N ALA A 157 16.20 0.36 6.36
CA ALA A 157 16.17 1.04 7.66
C ALA A 157 17.32 2.03 7.86
N ASN A 158 18.52 1.67 7.44
CA ASN A 158 19.69 2.54 7.55
C ASN A 158 19.58 3.76 6.65
N ILE A 159 19.02 3.59 5.43
CA ILE A 159 18.76 4.68 4.50
C ILE A 159 17.77 5.68 5.11
N ILE A 160 16.64 5.20 5.65
CA ILE A 160 15.60 6.05 6.24
C ILE A 160 16.09 6.78 7.47
N LYS A 161 16.91 6.15 8.32
CA LYS A 161 17.53 6.77 9.47
C LYS A 161 18.44 7.93 9.06
N ASN A 162 19.22 7.74 7.99
CA ASN A 162 20.12 8.78 7.46
C ASN A 162 19.35 9.92 6.78
N MET A 163 18.18 9.63 6.15
CA MET A 163 17.28 10.66 5.60
C MET A 163 16.65 11.52 6.70
N GLY A 164 16.23 10.90 7.81
CA GLY A 164 15.67 11.62 8.96
C GLY A 164 16.66 12.59 9.59
N GLN A 165 17.94 12.25 9.62
CA GLN A 165 19.00 13.10 10.09
C GLN A 165 19.20 14.34 9.20
N LYS A 166 19.19 14.17 7.87
CA LYS A 166 19.35 15.29 6.92
C LYS A 166 18.18 16.29 6.95
N ILE A 167 16.97 15.83 7.21
CA ILE A 167 15.77 16.70 7.28
C ILE A 167 15.73 17.49 8.60
N LEU A 168 16.43 17.03 9.64
CA LEU A 168 16.53 17.72 10.93
C LEU A 168 17.70 18.71 10.99
N ASP A 169 18.64 18.61 10.06
CA ASP A 169 19.85 19.46 9.99
C ASP A 169 19.68 20.64 9.00
N GLU A 170 18.54 20.73 8.27
CA GLU A 170 18.09 21.86 7.44
C GLU A 170 17.02 22.70 8.14
#